data_b154c40f2eb10c5717f4adaa4e65d2f9
#
_entry.id   b154c40f2eb10c5717f4adaa4e65d2f9
#
_cell.length_a   1.000
_cell.length_b   1.000
_cell.length_c   1.000
_cell.angle_alpha   90.00
_cell.angle_beta   90.00
_cell.angle_gamma   90.00
#
_symmetry.space_group_name_H-M   'P 1'
#
loop_
_entity.id
_entity.type
_entity.pdbx_description
1 polymer ?
#
loop_
_entity_poly.entity_id
_entity_poly.type
_entity_poly.pdbx_seq_one_letter_code
_entity_poly.pdbx_strand_id
1 'polypeptide(L)'
;RDYLDQLEDRGWGVREIGFTGGEPFMNPEMIGMARAALERGYEVLILTNAMRPMMRPSVQVGLKRLNEAFGAKLTLRISVDHWNAAHHDEERGTGSFEKTLTGMRWLRDTGIRMAVAGRTMWGEDEATAREGYADLYAREGFKIDAHNTGQTVLFPEMDESAQVPEITTACWGILGKTPDHVMCASSRMVVKRRGAARPAVVACTLLPYDPQFELGDTLAQAENDVALNHPHCAKFCVLGGASCSA
;
A
#
# COMPACT_ATOMS: atom_id res chain seq x y z
N ARG A 1 -11.14 6.30 -14.75
CA ARG A 1 -11.62 5.42 -15.84
C ARG A 1 -10.63 5.44 -17.00
N ASP A 2 -10.24 6.58 -17.50
CA ASP A 2 -9.29 6.75 -18.59
C ASP A 2 -8.01 5.88 -18.45
N TYR A 3 -7.39 5.83 -17.26
CA TYR A 3 -6.22 4.96 -17.04
C TYR A 3 -6.56 3.46 -17.03
N LEU A 4 -7.77 3.06 -16.64
CA LEU A 4 -8.19 1.66 -16.76
C LEU A 4 -8.38 1.28 -18.23
N ASP A 5 -8.89 2.20 -19.04
CA ASP A 5 -9.02 2.02 -20.48
C ASP A 5 -7.63 1.89 -21.14
N GLN A 6 -6.67 2.75 -20.75
CA GLN A 6 -5.27 2.64 -21.19
C GLN A 6 -4.62 1.31 -20.78
N LEU A 7 -4.93 0.73 -19.63
CA LEU A 7 -4.41 -0.58 -19.21
C LEU A 7 -4.94 -1.71 -20.09
N GLU A 8 -6.23 -1.68 -20.43
CA GLU A 8 -6.87 -2.65 -21.30
C GLU A 8 -6.29 -2.58 -22.72
N ASP A 9 -6.17 -1.38 -23.27
CA ASP A 9 -5.62 -1.16 -24.62
C ASP A 9 -4.17 -1.64 -24.74
N ARG A 10 -3.38 -1.54 -23.67
CA ARG A 10 -1.97 -1.92 -23.68
C ARG A 10 -1.71 -3.39 -23.39
N GLY A 11 -2.64 -4.07 -22.77
CA GLY A 11 -2.49 -5.47 -22.44
C GLY A 11 -1.32 -5.77 -21.48
N TRP A 12 -1.00 -4.87 -20.55
CA TRP A 12 0.12 -5.04 -19.60
C TRP A 12 -0.06 -6.18 -18.59
N GLY A 13 -1.20 -6.85 -18.59
CA GLY A 13 -1.47 -7.96 -17.68
C GLY A 13 -1.57 -7.54 -16.21
N VAL A 14 -1.94 -6.29 -15.96
CA VAL A 14 -2.16 -5.77 -14.60
C VAL A 14 -3.23 -6.62 -13.91
N ARG A 15 -2.98 -7.02 -12.68
CA ARG A 15 -3.88 -7.85 -11.88
C ARG A 15 -4.58 -7.07 -10.80
N GLU A 16 -3.88 -6.13 -10.16
CA GLU A 16 -4.36 -5.40 -9.00
C GLU A 16 -4.33 -3.89 -9.24
N ILE A 17 -5.38 -3.20 -8.79
CA ILE A 17 -5.45 -1.74 -8.71
C ILE A 17 -5.41 -1.33 -7.25
N GLY A 18 -4.31 -0.69 -6.84
CA GLY A 18 -4.13 -0.14 -5.51
C GLY A 18 -4.64 1.30 -5.39
N PHE A 19 -5.42 1.59 -4.37
CA PHE A 19 -5.84 2.95 -4.02
C PHE A 19 -5.16 3.38 -2.72
N THR A 20 -4.40 4.47 -2.80
CA THR A 20 -3.71 5.05 -1.66
C THR A 20 -3.82 6.59 -1.71
N GLY A 21 -3.20 7.28 -0.77
CA GLY A 21 -3.23 8.73 -0.62
C GLY A 21 -3.34 9.05 0.85
N GLY A 22 -3.59 10.28 1.29
CA GLY A 22 -3.71 10.58 2.71
C GLY A 22 -4.71 9.65 3.43
N GLU A 23 -5.96 9.65 2.99
CA GLU A 23 -6.99 8.67 3.39
C GLU A 23 -7.98 8.52 2.24
N PRO A 24 -7.99 7.39 1.52
CA PRO A 24 -8.81 7.19 0.33
C PRO A 24 -10.31 7.45 0.54
N PHE A 25 -10.84 7.08 1.69
CA PHE A 25 -12.26 7.30 1.99
C PHE A 25 -12.63 8.77 2.28
N MET A 26 -11.68 9.69 2.26
CA MET A 26 -11.98 11.13 2.18
C MET A 26 -12.48 11.53 0.79
N ASN A 27 -12.15 10.77 -0.24
CA ASN A 27 -12.67 10.98 -1.58
C ASN A 27 -14.08 10.37 -1.69
N PRO A 28 -15.12 11.17 -2.01
CA PRO A 28 -16.50 10.66 -2.13
C PRO A 28 -16.66 9.63 -3.26
N GLU A 29 -15.79 9.66 -4.27
CA GLU A 29 -15.82 8.76 -5.42
C GLU A 29 -15.11 7.41 -5.17
N MET A 30 -14.50 7.20 -3.98
CA MET A 30 -13.66 6.03 -3.72
C MET A 30 -14.39 4.70 -3.98
N ILE A 31 -15.61 4.57 -3.49
CA ILE A 31 -16.44 3.35 -3.72
C ILE A 31 -16.73 3.15 -5.21
N GLY A 32 -17.02 4.24 -5.95
CA GLY A 32 -17.25 4.19 -7.40
C GLY A 32 -15.99 3.83 -8.20
N MET A 33 -14.83 4.31 -7.77
CA MET A 33 -13.54 3.97 -8.39
C MET A 33 -13.18 2.49 -8.16
N ALA A 34 -13.33 2.00 -6.92
CA ALA A 34 -13.09 0.61 -6.58
C ALA A 34 -14.03 -0.32 -7.37
N ARG A 35 -15.32 0.02 -7.46
CA ARG A 35 -16.29 -0.72 -8.27
C ARG A 35 -15.86 -0.79 -9.74
N ALA A 36 -15.46 0.33 -10.33
CA ALA A 36 -15.08 0.37 -11.75
C ALA A 36 -13.86 -0.50 -12.06
N ALA A 37 -12.92 -0.67 -11.13
CA ALA A 37 -11.80 -1.58 -11.25
C ALA A 37 -12.24 -3.05 -11.10
N LEU A 38 -13.05 -3.35 -10.08
CA LEU A 38 -13.56 -4.69 -9.80
C LEU A 38 -14.45 -5.22 -10.96
N GLU A 39 -15.31 -4.37 -11.53
CA GLU A 39 -16.17 -4.73 -12.68
C GLU A 39 -15.36 -5.07 -13.95
N ARG A 40 -14.16 -4.53 -14.09
CA ARG A 40 -13.22 -4.88 -15.16
C ARG A 40 -12.39 -6.15 -14.87
N GLY A 41 -12.60 -6.78 -13.71
CA GLY A 41 -11.96 -8.03 -13.33
C GLY A 41 -10.68 -7.88 -12.52
N TYR A 42 -10.21 -6.67 -12.25
CA TYR A 42 -9.05 -6.43 -11.40
C TYR A 42 -9.32 -6.82 -9.94
N GLU A 43 -8.27 -7.22 -9.24
CA GLU A 43 -8.24 -7.18 -7.77
C GLU A 43 -8.09 -5.73 -7.32
N VAL A 44 -8.64 -5.40 -6.16
CA VAL A 44 -8.58 -4.05 -5.61
C VAL A 44 -8.01 -4.09 -4.20
N LEU A 45 -6.94 -3.32 -4.00
CA LEU A 45 -6.33 -3.06 -2.72
C LEU A 45 -6.58 -1.60 -2.30
N ILE A 46 -7.19 -1.37 -1.14
CA ILE A 46 -7.38 -0.02 -0.60
C ILE A 46 -6.57 0.14 0.68
N LEU A 47 -5.64 1.09 0.68
CA LEU A 47 -4.83 1.43 1.85
C LEU A 47 -5.56 2.47 2.69
N THR A 48 -5.84 2.18 3.96
CA THR A 48 -6.65 3.05 4.82
C THR A 48 -6.16 2.99 6.27
N ASN A 49 -6.42 4.07 7.03
CA ASN A 49 -6.23 4.06 8.48
C ASN A 49 -7.39 3.38 9.24
N ALA A 50 -8.42 2.93 8.53
CA ALA A 50 -9.64 2.29 9.06
C ALA A 50 -10.41 3.13 10.12
N MET A 51 -10.17 4.43 10.18
CA MET A 51 -10.81 5.32 11.16
C MET A 51 -12.12 5.92 10.62
N ARG A 52 -12.50 7.08 11.17
CA ARG A 52 -13.77 7.78 10.92
C ARG A 52 -14.17 7.91 9.43
N PRO A 53 -13.27 8.20 8.46
CA PRO A 53 -13.69 8.30 7.06
C PRO A 53 -14.26 6.99 6.51
N MET A 54 -13.61 5.85 6.79
CA MET A 54 -14.10 4.52 6.39
C MET A 54 -15.40 4.15 7.12
N MET A 55 -15.53 4.55 8.38
CA MET A 55 -16.68 4.23 9.24
C MET A 55 -17.94 5.06 8.97
N ARG A 56 -17.95 5.95 7.96
CA ARG A 56 -19.19 6.65 7.55
C ARG A 56 -20.21 5.66 7.01
N PRO A 57 -21.50 5.79 7.35
CA PRO A 57 -22.54 4.84 6.92
C PRO A 57 -22.57 4.58 5.42
N SER A 58 -22.39 5.62 4.59
CA SER A 58 -22.38 5.47 3.13
C SER A 58 -21.20 4.64 2.63
N VAL A 59 -20.01 4.79 3.24
CA VAL A 59 -18.82 4.01 2.91
C VAL A 59 -19.00 2.56 3.35
N GLN A 60 -19.47 2.33 4.57
CA GLN A 60 -19.76 0.98 5.08
C GLN A 60 -20.74 0.22 4.18
N VAL A 61 -21.85 0.87 3.78
CA VAL A 61 -22.81 0.27 2.84
C VAL A 61 -22.14 -0.03 1.50
N GLY A 62 -21.33 0.89 0.99
CA GLY A 62 -20.57 0.70 -0.25
C GLY A 62 -19.61 -0.49 -0.17
N LEU A 63 -18.80 -0.57 0.88
CA LEU A 63 -17.84 -1.66 1.09
C LEU A 63 -18.52 -3.03 1.23
N LYS A 64 -19.64 -3.11 1.99
CA LYS A 64 -20.41 -4.35 2.09
C LYS A 64 -20.91 -4.81 0.72
N ARG A 65 -21.49 -3.91 -0.08
CA ARG A 65 -21.95 -4.24 -1.45
C ARG A 65 -20.82 -4.68 -2.38
N LEU A 66 -19.64 -4.06 -2.26
CA LEU A 66 -18.48 -4.50 -3.03
C LEU A 66 -18.01 -5.89 -2.60
N ASN A 67 -17.96 -6.16 -1.29
CA ASN A 67 -17.58 -7.47 -0.78
C ASN A 67 -18.59 -8.56 -1.15
N GLU A 68 -19.90 -8.27 -1.08
CA GLU A 68 -20.94 -9.19 -1.53
C GLU A 68 -20.83 -9.55 -3.01
N ALA A 69 -20.51 -8.56 -3.86
CA ALA A 69 -20.43 -8.76 -5.30
C ALA A 69 -19.12 -9.38 -5.78
N PHE A 70 -17.98 -9.05 -5.14
CA PHE A 70 -16.64 -9.38 -5.65
C PHE A 70 -15.79 -10.21 -4.68
N GLY A 71 -16.18 -10.31 -3.41
CA GLY A 71 -15.58 -11.18 -2.41
C GLY A 71 -14.05 -10.98 -2.27
N ALA A 72 -13.32 -12.07 -2.52
CA ALA A 72 -11.87 -12.11 -2.34
C ALA A 72 -11.07 -11.15 -3.24
N LYS A 73 -11.70 -10.53 -4.25
CA LYS A 73 -11.03 -9.52 -5.08
C LYS A 73 -10.89 -8.16 -4.40
N LEU A 74 -11.54 -7.93 -3.26
CA LEU A 74 -11.42 -6.70 -2.48
C LEU A 74 -10.60 -6.96 -1.22
N THR A 75 -9.51 -6.25 -1.04
CA THR A 75 -8.66 -6.26 0.16
C THR A 75 -8.49 -4.85 0.69
N LEU A 76 -8.64 -4.66 1.99
CA LEU A 76 -8.26 -3.43 2.67
C LEU A 76 -6.95 -3.65 3.42
N ARG A 77 -5.93 -2.84 3.13
CA ARG A 77 -4.67 -2.83 3.86
C ARG A 77 -4.72 -1.70 4.88
N ILE A 78 -4.72 -2.09 6.15
CA ILE A 78 -4.87 -1.15 7.26
C ILE A 78 -3.50 -0.71 7.73
N SER A 79 -3.31 0.60 7.88
CA SER A 79 -2.11 1.17 8.46
C SER A 79 -2.16 1.03 9.98
N VAL A 80 -1.47 0.02 10.51
CA VAL A 80 -1.23 -0.19 11.94
C VAL A 80 0.27 -0.07 12.13
N ASP A 81 0.77 1.15 12.44
CA ASP A 81 2.20 1.41 12.44
C ASP A 81 2.95 0.54 13.45
N HIS A 82 2.31 0.22 14.57
CA HIS A 82 2.87 -0.70 15.56
C HIS A 82 1.77 -1.52 16.24
N TRP A 83 2.09 -2.75 16.66
CA TRP A 83 1.20 -3.64 17.41
C TRP A 83 0.91 -3.13 18.83
N ASN A 84 1.76 -2.27 19.37
CA ASN A 84 1.61 -1.61 20.65
C ASN A 84 0.94 -0.24 20.49
N ALA A 85 -0.08 0.04 21.33
CA ALA A 85 -0.85 1.26 21.25
C ALA A 85 -0.03 2.54 21.45
N ALA A 86 0.97 2.52 22.34
CA ALA A 86 1.77 3.71 22.61
C ALA A 86 2.58 4.16 21.39
N HIS A 87 3.25 3.22 20.72
CA HIS A 87 4.03 3.52 19.52
C HIS A 87 3.14 3.88 18.32
N HIS A 88 2.01 3.19 18.15
CA HIS A 88 1.06 3.57 17.08
C HIS A 88 0.50 4.99 17.29
N ASP A 89 0.16 5.33 18.53
CA ASP A 89 -0.39 6.64 18.89
C ASP A 89 0.66 7.76 18.80
N GLU A 90 1.94 7.45 19.02
CA GLU A 90 3.06 8.36 18.80
C GLU A 90 3.09 8.86 17.36
N GLU A 91 2.90 7.98 16.38
CA GLU A 91 2.92 8.29 14.95
C GLU A 91 1.61 8.91 14.45
N ARG A 92 0.47 8.48 14.97
CA ARG A 92 -0.85 8.83 14.41
C ARG A 92 -1.73 9.69 15.32
N GLY A 93 -1.23 10.00 16.50
CA GLY A 93 -1.94 10.80 17.51
C GLY A 93 -2.71 9.94 18.51
N THR A 94 -2.82 10.47 19.72
CA THR A 94 -3.40 9.80 20.88
C THR A 94 -4.79 9.22 20.62
N GLY A 95 -4.96 7.95 20.96
CA GLY A 95 -6.21 7.19 20.80
C GLY A 95 -6.53 6.80 19.37
N SER A 96 -5.56 6.91 18.45
CA SER A 96 -5.72 6.45 17.06
C SER A 96 -5.73 4.92 16.97
N PHE A 97 -4.95 4.23 17.80
CA PHE A 97 -4.88 2.78 17.83
C PHE A 97 -6.26 2.14 18.03
N GLU A 98 -6.99 2.54 19.06
CA GLU A 98 -8.30 1.98 19.36
C GLU A 98 -9.34 2.33 18.27
N LYS A 99 -9.24 3.50 17.66
CA LYS A 99 -10.09 3.87 16.51
C LYS A 99 -9.83 2.98 15.30
N THR A 100 -8.55 2.69 15.02
CA THR A 100 -8.14 1.76 13.96
C THR A 100 -8.63 0.35 14.26
N LEU A 101 -8.45 -0.16 15.47
CA LEU A 101 -8.98 -1.48 15.87
C LEU A 101 -10.50 -1.56 15.77
N THR A 102 -11.23 -0.48 16.10
CA THR A 102 -12.68 -0.42 15.89
C THR A 102 -13.07 -0.63 14.43
N GLY A 103 -12.36 0.01 13.50
CA GLY A 103 -12.56 -0.21 12.07
C GLY A 103 -12.20 -1.63 11.63
N MET A 104 -11.09 -2.18 12.13
CA MET A 104 -10.68 -3.56 11.83
C MET A 104 -11.67 -4.60 12.36
N ARG A 105 -12.21 -4.41 13.56
CA ARG A 105 -13.28 -5.29 14.11
C ARG A 105 -14.51 -5.27 13.21
N TRP A 106 -14.90 -4.10 12.73
CA TRP A 106 -16.02 -3.98 11.78
C TRP A 106 -15.72 -4.72 10.46
N LEU A 107 -14.52 -4.62 9.91
CA LEU A 107 -14.10 -5.36 8.71
C LEU A 107 -14.12 -6.87 8.94
N ARG A 108 -13.60 -7.34 10.08
CA ARG A 108 -13.67 -8.75 10.50
C ARG A 108 -15.11 -9.25 10.53
N ASP A 109 -16.00 -8.50 11.20
CA ASP A 109 -17.40 -8.88 11.41
C ASP A 109 -18.20 -8.87 10.10
N THR A 110 -17.76 -8.12 9.10
CA THR A 110 -18.35 -8.09 7.75
C THR A 110 -17.68 -9.04 6.76
N GLY A 111 -16.63 -9.76 7.18
CA GLY A 111 -15.92 -10.72 6.34
C GLY A 111 -15.12 -10.11 5.20
N ILE A 112 -14.82 -8.81 5.27
CA ILE A 112 -13.96 -8.13 4.27
C ILE A 112 -12.51 -8.51 4.53
N ARG A 113 -11.78 -8.94 3.48
CA ARG A 113 -10.38 -9.31 3.57
C ARG A 113 -9.53 -8.14 4.03
N MET A 114 -8.64 -8.41 4.99
CA MET A 114 -7.71 -7.43 5.53
C MET A 114 -6.26 -7.85 5.31
N ALA A 115 -5.38 -6.86 5.15
CA ALA A 115 -3.94 -6.93 5.30
C ALA A 115 -3.49 -5.76 6.18
N VAL A 116 -2.25 -5.77 6.66
CA VAL A 116 -1.70 -4.72 7.52
C VAL A 116 -0.42 -4.15 6.93
N ALA A 117 -0.24 -2.85 7.07
CA ALA A 117 1.02 -2.16 6.87
C ALA A 117 1.47 -1.58 8.22
N GLY A 118 2.62 -2.05 8.70
CA GLY A 118 3.27 -1.62 9.94
C GLY A 118 4.65 -1.02 9.68
N ARG A 119 5.36 -0.66 10.76
CA ARG A 119 6.71 -0.09 10.72
C ARG A 119 7.63 -0.78 11.70
N THR A 120 8.94 -0.74 11.41
CA THR A 120 10.03 -1.20 12.29
C THR A 120 10.99 -0.05 12.57
N MET A 121 10.58 0.90 13.42
CA MET A 121 11.37 2.11 13.70
C MET A 121 11.68 2.34 15.19
N TRP A 122 11.24 1.43 16.07
CA TRP A 122 11.42 1.54 17.53
C TRP A 122 12.55 0.68 18.09
N GLY A 123 13.50 0.25 17.21
CA GLY A 123 14.69 -0.50 17.62
C GLY A 123 14.45 -2.00 17.86
N GLU A 124 13.26 -2.50 17.63
CA GLU A 124 12.97 -3.93 17.61
C GLU A 124 13.41 -4.56 16.27
N ASP A 125 13.74 -5.82 16.29
CA ASP A 125 13.96 -6.57 15.06
C ASP A 125 12.63 -7.01 14.40
N GLU A 126 12.68 -7.37 13.13
CA GLU A 126 11.50 -7.76 12.38
C GLU A 126 10.79 -8.98 12.98
N ALA A 127 11.54 -9.93 13.54
CA ALA A 127 10.96 -11.13 14.15
C ALA A 127 10.12 -10.76 15.37
N THR A 128 10.65 -9.92 16.25
CA THR A 128 9.94 -9.40 17.42
C THR A 128 8.69 -8.61 17.01
N ALA A 129 8.80 -7.76 16.00
CA ALA A 129 7.65 -7.02 15.50
C ALA A 129 6.55 -7.97 14.99
N ARG A 130 6.90 -9.01 14.21
CA ARG A 130 5.96 -9.99 13.69
C ARG A 130 5.25 -10.79 14.77
N GLU A 131 5.96 -11.21 15.82
CA GLU A 131 5.35 -11.87 16.99
C GLU A 131 4.35 -10.93 17.69
N GLY A 132 4.69 -9.65 17.88
CA GLY A 132 3.78 -8.68 18.45
C GLY A 132 2.50 -8.46 17.61
N TYR A 133 2.62 -8.45 16.28
CA TYR A 133 1.45 -8.42 15.39
C TYR A 133 0.66 -9.74 15.45
N ALA A 134 1.31 -10.90 15.54
CA ALA A 134 0.63 -12.18 15.68
C ALA A 134 -0.22 -12.23 16.95
N ASP A 135 0.33 -11.78 18.07
CA ASP A 135 -0.39 -11.66 19.36
C ASP A 135 -1.57 -10.70 19.27
N LEU A 136 -1.37 -9.54 18.62
CA LEU A 136 -2.46 -8.59 18.36
C LEU A 136 -3.59 -9.25 17.55
N TYR A 137 -3.25 -9.93 16.46
CA TYR A 137 -4.25 -10.55 15.59
C TYR A 137 -4.99 -11.69 16.30
N ALA A 138 -4.28 -12.51 17.07
CA ALA A 138 -4.88 -13.58 17.86
C ALA A 138 -5.86 -13.03 18.90
N ARG A 139 -5.46 -12.00 19.67
CA ARG A 139 -6.28 -11.34 20.68
C ARG A 139 -7.55 -10.73 20.10
N GLU A 140 -7.44 -10.11 18.93
CA GLU A 140 -8.56 -9.44 18.25
C GLU A 140 -9.37 -10.39 17.36
N GLY A 141 -8.91 -11.62 17.13
CA GLY A 141 -9.55 -12.58 16.24
C GLY A 141 -9.47 -12.20 14.75
N PHE A 142 -8.42 -11.48 14.36
CA PHE A 142 -8.17 -11.13 12.96
C PHE A 142 -7.55 -12.32 12.22
N LYS A 143 -8.08 -12.64 11.05
CA LYS A 143 -7.56 -13.71 10.18
C LYS A 143 -6.47 -13.14 9.25
N ILE A 144 -5.38 -12.70 9.84
CA ILE A 144 -4.19 -12.15 9.17
C ILE A 144 -2.99 -12.95 9.65
N ASP A 145 -2.10 -13.31 8.73
CA ASP A 145 -0.83 -13.96 9.06
C ASP A 145 0.27 -12.90 9.18
N ALA A 146 0.83 -12.73 10.38
CA ALA A 146 1.89 -11.77 10.65
C ALA A 146 3.22 -12.15 9.96
N HIS A 147 3.44 -13.43 9.67
CA HIS A 147 4.65 -13.93 9.02
C HIS A 147 4.55 -13.94 7.49
N ASN A 148 3.35 -13.79 6.94
CA ASN A 148 3.16 -13.62 5.50
C ASN A 148 3.38 -12.16 5.11
N THR A 149 4.45 -11.89 4.36
CA THR A 149 4.84 -10.53 3.95
C THR A 149 3.82 -9.83 3.05
N GLY A 150 2.97 -10.56 2.34
CA GLY A 150 1.85 -9.99 1.58
C GLY A 150 0.68 -9.56 2.47
N GLN A 151 0.47 -10.24 3.61
CA GLN A 151 -0.60 -9.91 4.56
C GLN A 151 -0.17 -8.91 5.63
N THR A 152 1.12 -8.92 6.02
CA THR A 152 1.71 -7.98 6.97
C THR A 152 3.01 -7.42 6.39
N VAL A 153 2.92 -6.23 5.80
CA VAL A 153 4.08 -5.51 5.26
C VAL A 153 4.66 -4.63 6.35
N LEU A 154 5.95 -4.76 6.62
CA LEU A 154 6.66 -3.91 7.58
C LEU A 154 7.60 -2.96 6.85
N PHE A 155 7.38 -1.67 7.04
CA PHE A 155 8.20 -0.61 6.46
C PHE A 155 9.32 -0.24 7.44
N PRO A 156 10.59 -0.22 7.00
CA PRO A 156 11.68 0.33 7.81
C PRO A 156 11.51 1.84 7.98
N GLU A 157 12.27 2.42 8.88
CA GLU A 157 12.39 3.87 8.97
C GLU A 157 12.85 4.47 7.63
N MET A 158 12.09 5.42 7.12
CA MET A 158 12.30 6.07 5.82
C MET A 158 13.02 7.40 6.01
N ASP A 159 14.32 7.34 6.37
CA ASP A 159 15.19 8.50 6.53
C ASP A 159 15.95 8.76 5.21
N GLU A 160 15.67 9.90 4.58
CA GLU A 160 16.34 10.34 3.34
C GLU A 160 17.80 10.75 3.56
N SER A 161 18.16 11.13 4.80
CA SER A 161 19.51 11.52 5.17
C SER A 161 20.42 10.33 5.48
N ALA A 162 19.85 9.13 5.59
CA ALA A 162 20.62 7.92 5.89
C ALA A 162 21.65 7.61 4.81
N GLN A 163 22.88 7.34 5.23
CA GLN A 163 23.90 6.85 4.31
C GLN A 163 23.54 5.42 3.89
N VAL A 164 23.36 5.22 2.60
CA VAL A 164 23.07 3.92 2.00
C VAL A 164 24.16 3.55 0.99
N PRO A 165 24.43 2.26 0.77
CA PRO A 165 25.33 1.83 -0.29
C PRO A 165 24.80 2.27 -1.66
N GLU A 166 25.71 2.54 -2.58
CA GLU A 166 25.38 2.76 -3.98
C GLU A 166 24.82 1.45 -4.59
N ILE A 167 23.67 1.56 -5.25
CA ILE A 167 23.05 0.43 -5.93
C ILE A 167 23.59 0.35 -7.36
N THR A 168 24.25 -0.75 -7.67
CA THR A 168 24.76 -1.06 -9.00
C THR A 168 24.15 -2.36 -9.52
N THR A 169 24.30 -2.64 -10.81
CA THR A 169 23.82 -3.89 -11.42
C THR A 169 24.45 -5.14 -10.78
N ALA A 170 25.63 -5.03 -10.17
CA ALA A 170 26.28 -6.12 -9.45
C ALA A 170 25.50 -6.54 -8.18
N CYS A 171 24.73 -5.63 -7.60
CA CYS A 171 23.93 -5.91 -6.39
C CYS A 171 22.93 -7.05 -6.61
N TRP A 172 22.39 -7.23 -7.80
CA TRP A 172 21.45 -8.30 -8.10
C TRP A 172 22.06 -9.67 -7.86
N GLY A 173 23.25 -9.90 -8.39
CA GLY A 173 23.99 -11.18 -8.16
C GLY A 173 24.42 -11.36 -6.71
N ILE A 174 24.89 -10.31 -6.04
CA ILE A 174 25.35 -10.36 -4.64
C ILE A 174 24.20 -10.70 -3.69
N LEU A 175 23.01 -10.11 -3.94
CA LEU A 175 21.85 -10.27 -3.08
C LEU A 175 20.94 -11.46 -3.47
N GLY A 176 21.26 -12.16 -4.57
CA GLY A 176 20.41 -13.22 -5.11
C GLY A 176 19.00 -12.72 -5.53
N LYS A 177 18.92 -11.48 -6.00
CA LYS A 177 17.68 -10.82 -6.44
C LYS A 177 17.72 -10.49 -7.92
N THR A 178 16.58 -10.14 -8.48
CA THR A 178 16.44 -9.61 -9.83
C THR A 178 15.73 -8.25 -9.80
N PRO A 179 15.84 -7.42 -10.83
CA PRO A 179 15.08 -6.18 -10.93
C PRO A 179 13.57 -6.33 -10.73
N ASP A 180 13.01 -7.49 -11.09
CA ASP A 180 11.57 -7.77 -10.94
C ASP A 180 11.10 -7.85 -9.49
N HIS A 181 12.01 -7.96 -8.53
CA HIS A 181 11.70 -7.94 -7.10
C HIS A 181 11.44 -6.54 -6.54
N VAL A 182 11.69 -5.47 -7.32
CA VAL A 182 11.43 -4.11 -6.86
C VAL A 182 10.12 -3.59 -7.45
N MET A 183 9.37 -2.83 -6.66
CA MET A 183 8.03 -2.37 -7.02
C MET A 183 7.98 -1.62 -8.36
N CYS A 184 8.95 -0.75 -8.65
CA CYS A 184 8.95 0.04 -9.89
C CYS A 184 9.18 -0.79 -11.16
N ALA A 185 9.53 -2.07 -11.07
CA ALA A 185 9.58 -2.98 -12.22
C ALA A 185 8.17 -3.43 -12.66
N SER A 186 7.23 -3.57 -11.71
CA SER A 186 5.90 -4.15 -11.94
C SER A 186 4.73 -3.19 -11.70
N SER A 187 4.99 -2.00 -11.14
CA SER A 187 3.93 -1.07 -10.76
C SER A 187 4.18 0.35 -11.27
N ARG A 188 3.10 1.08 -11.47
CA ARG A 188 3.10 2.53 -11.69
C ARG A 188 2.03 3.16 -10.82
N MET A 189 2.26 4.40 -10.36
CA MET A 189 1.28 5.13 -9.59
C MET A 189 0.73 6.30 -10.41
N VAL A 190 -0.58 6.42 -10.48
CA VAL A 190 -1.26 7.60 -11.04
C VAL A 190 -1.59 8.54 -9.90
N VAL A 191 -1.03 9.74 -9.92
CA VAL A 191 -1.21 10.74 -8.86
C VAL A 191 -1.87 11.99 -9.42
N LYS A 192 -2.95 12.44 -8.75
CA LYS A 192 -3.60 13.72 -9.04
C LYS A 192 -3.23 14.72 -7.95
N ARG A 193 -2.23 15.55 -8.22
CA ARG A 193 -1.79 16.58 -7.28
C ARG A 193 -2.82 17.71 -7.18
N ARG A 194 -2.89 18.34 -6.02
CA ARG A 194 -3.78 19.48 -5.81
C ARG A 194 -3.44 20.62 -6.79
N GLY A 195 -4.45 21.11 -7.49
CA GLY A 195 -4.30 22.19 -8.48
C GLY A 195 -3.75 21.77 -9.84
N ALA A 196 -3.27 20.53 -10.01
CA ALA A 196 -2.82 20.07 -11.31
C ALA A 196 -3.99 19.91 -12.28
N ALA A 197 -3.82 20.31 -13.56
CA ALA A 197 -4.84 20.16 -14.58
C ALA A 197 -5.10 18.68 -14.91
N ARG A 198 -4.04 17.85 -14.95
CA ARG A 198 -4.09 16.42 -15.27
C ARG A 198 -3.39 15.61 -14.16
N PRO A 199 -3.71 14.30 -14.02
CA PRO A 199 -2.89 13.39 -13.24
C PRO A 199 -1.52 13.22 -13.89
N ALA A 200 -0.53 12.77 -13.11
CA ALA A 200 0.76 12.33 -13.57
C ALA A 200 0.94 10.84 -13.26
N VAL A 201 1.75 10.16 -14.06
CA VAL A 201 2.20 8.79 -13.79
C VAL A 201 3.58 8.88 -13.17
N VAL A 202 3.76 8.27 -12.01
CA VAL A 202 5.04 8.24 -11.29
C VAL A 202 5.51 6.79 -11.11
N ALA A 203 6.82 6.63 -10.99
CA ALA A 203 7.46 5.32 -10.92
C ALA A 203 7.15 4.56 -9.62
N CYS A 204 6.89 5.27 -8.51
CA CYS A 204 6.92 4.68 -7.18
C CYS A 204 5.94 5.37 -6.23
N THR A 205 5.33 4.59 -5.33
CA THR A 205 4.42 5.11 -4.30
C THR A 205 5.14 5.80 -3.14
N LEU A 206 6.42 5.48 -2.92
CA LEU A 206 7.22 6.06 -1.84
C LEU A 206 7.73 7.46 -2.18
N LEU A 207 7.85 7.78 -3.47
CA LEU A 207 8.45 9.02 -3.98
C LEU A 207 7.48 9.78 -4.93
N PRO A 208 6.21 9.97 -4.55
CA PRO A 208 5.20 10.53 -5.47
C PRO A 208 5.38 12.03 -5.72
N TYR A 209 6.24 12.70 -4.97
CA TYR A 209 6.47 14.14 -5.05
C TYR A 209 7.86 14.48 -5.59
N ASP A 210 8.74 13.51 -5.78
CA ASP A 210 10.06 13.74 -6.36
C ASP A 210 9.96 13.78 -7.89
N PRO A 211 10.30 14.92 -8.52
CA PRO A 211 10.15 15.13 -9.97
C PRO A 211 10.95 14.13 -10.83
N GLN A 212 12.06 13.58 -10.33
CA GLN A 212 12.88 12.62 -11.09
C GLN A 212 12.14 11.31 -11.36
N PHE A 213 11.10 10.99 -10.56
CA PHE A 213 10.28 9.79 -10.71
C PHE A 213 8.95 10.05 -11.43
N GLU A 214 8.72 11.26 -11.95
CA GLU A 214 7.58 11.56 -12.81
C GLU A 214 7.85 11.12 -14.24
N LEU A 215 7.02 10.23 -14.76
CA LEU A 215 7.21 9.57 -16.05
C LEU A 215 6.33 10.14 -17.17
N GLY A 216 5.43 11.08 -16.84
CA GLY A 216 4.51 11.70 -17.78
C GLY A 216 3.06 11.66 -17.34
N ASP A 217 2.13 11.93 -18.24
CA ASP A 217 0.69 11.99 -17.95
C ASP A 217 -0.12 10.84 -18.57
N THR A 218 0.55 9.89 -19.24
CA THR A 218 -0.05 8.68 -19.82
C THR A 218 0.75 7.43 -19.46
N LEU A 219 0.11 6.26 -19.48
CA LEU A 219 0.81 5.00 -19.26
C LEU A 219 1.83 4.72 -20.38
N ALA A 220 1.58 5.18 -21.61
CA ALA A 220 2.53 5.08 -22.70
C ALA A 220 3.88 5.74 -22.40
N GLN A 221 3.84 6.92 -21.79
CA GLN A 221 5.04 7.65 -21.40
C GLN A 221 5.77 7.01 -20.22
N ALA A 222 5.07 6.15 -19.48
CA ALA A 222 5.58 5.49 -18.28
C ALA A 222 6.26 4.13 -18.53
N GLU A 223 6.45 3.74 -19.78
CA GLU A 223 7.18 2.51 -20.19
C GLU A 223 8.70 2.70 -20.21
N ASN A 224 9.23 3.51 -19.30
CA ASN A 224 10.66 3.78 -19.21
C ASN A 224 11.29 3.07 -18.02
N ASP A 225 12.59 2.79 -18.14
CA ASP A 225 13.41 2.32 -17.04
C ASP A 225 13.43 3.34 -15.90
N VAL A 226 13.49 2.82 -14.68
CA VAL A 226 13.52 3.64 -13.46
C VAL A 226 14.89 3.51 -12.80
N ALA A 227 15.59 4.63 -12.64
CA ALA A 227 16.86 4.66 -11.94
C ALA A 227 16.63 4.45 -10.42
N LEU A 228 17.40 3.51 -9.83
CA LEU A 228 17.35 3.21 -8.40
C LEU A 228 18.37 4.07 -7.62
N ASN A 229 18.27 5.38 -7.76
CA ASN A 229 19.28 6.36 -7.30
C ASN A 229 18.82 7.18 -6.07
N HIS A 230 17.74 6.76 -5.39
CA HIS A 230 17.27 7.39 -4.17
C HIS A 230 17.56 6.50 -2.95
N PRO A 231 17.87 7.05 -1.74
CA PRO A 231 18.10 6.26 -0.53
C PRO A 231 16.98 5.25 -0.21
N HIS A 232 15.74 5.61 -0.47
CA HIS A 232 14.59 4.70 -0.28
C HIS A 232 14.62 3.49 -1.24
N CYS A 233 15.15 3.64 -2.46
CA CYS A 233 15.33 2.50 -3.36
C CYS A 233 16.27 1.47 -2.77
N ALA A 234 17.40 1.93 -2.20
CA ALA A 234 18.37 1.06 -1.53
C ALA A 234 17.77 0.44 -0.26
N LYS A 235 17.27 1.27 0.67
CA LYS A 235 16.89 0.85 2.01
C LYS A 235 15.64 -0.06 2.02
N PHE A 236 14.62 0.27 1.26
CA PHE A 236 13.35 -0.47 1.26
C PHE A 236 13.32 -1.60 0.22
N CYS A 237 13.52 -1.27 -1.06
CA CYS A 237 13.30 -2.24 -2.13
C CYS A 237 14.46 -3.21 -2.32
N VAL A 238 15.69 -2.70 -2.42
CA VAL A 238 16.83 -3.54 -2.79
C VAL A 238 17.39 -4.30 -1.57
N LEU A 239 17.68 -3.62 -0.48
CA LEU A 239 18.26 -4.22 0.73
C LEU A 239 17.18 -4.75 1.67
N GLY A 240 16.10 -4.01 1.88
CA GLY A 240 15.01 -4.40 2.78
C GLY A 240 14.16 -5.57 2.28
N GLY A 241 14.12 -5.81 0.97
CA GLY A 241 13.36 -6.92 0.39
C GLY A 241 11.85 -6.82 0.53
N ALA A 242 11.34 -5.66 0.93
CA ALA A 242 9.92 -5.40 1.05
C ALA A 242 9.34 -4.91 -0.28
N SER A 243 8.08 -5.21 -0.54
CA SER A 243 7.33 -4.69 -1.69
C SER A 243 6.02 -4.06 -1.21
N CYS A 244 5.65 -2.93 -1.81
CA CYS A 244 4.35 -2.30 -1.55
C CYS A 244 3.20 -3.04 -2.26
N SER A 245 3.51 -3.82 -3.28
CA SER A 245 2.60 -4.74 -3.98
C SER A 245 2.93 -6.17 -3.58
N ALA A 246 1.93 -6.96 -3.30
CA ALA A 246 2.08 -8.37 -2.99
C ALA A 246 2.27 -9.19 -4.27
#